data_f443d6cb7892115594380e74fb3e105c
#
_entry.id   f443d6cb7892115594380e74fb3e105c
#
_cell.length_a   1.000
_cell.length_b   1.000
_cell.length_c   1.000
_cell.angle_alpha   90.00
_cell.angle_beta   90.00
_cell.angle_gamma   90.00
#
_symmetry.space_group_name_H-M   'P 1'
#
loop_
_entity.id
_entity.type
_entity.pdbx_description
1 polymer ?
#
loop_
_entity_poly.entity_id
_entity_poly.type
_entity_poly.pdbx_seq_one_letter_code
_entity_poly.pdbx_strand_id
1 'polypeptide(L)'
;MPLNEKVIGKQYKSDPITISQHESIYYALAYNEDNDAYFDNRRQGGIIAPPMYAVFYAAGPTAQLMFDAEIGINMMFVVHYSQYFEWIKAVKPGDEVTSEGTITHITVKEKGSILGWETVTKNQHDDIVVRAQWEFFDRSAGSGKPDGKTEEEAIPSQFIFDDAMKVRNGQTYIYAEPSGDHNPIHVDDDFAKKVGLPGIIVQGLCTMAFAHKMAVDHLTPDRDPLKVKELYVRFARPVLPGQMLTFKGYAIEKLAEKTKYGIIALNDSGKDVLRNAWCTVA
;
A
#
# COMPACT_ATOMS: atom_id res chain seq x y z
N MET A 1 15.23 7.95 -20.51
CA MET A 1 16.36 6.98 -20.62
C MET A 1 15.95 5.70 -19.90
N PRO A 2 16.44 4.52 -20.29
CA PRO A 2 16.16 3.32 -19.53
C PRO A 2 16.74 3.45 -18.12
N LEU A 3 16.08 2.78 -17.16
CA LEU A 3 16.61 2.68 -15.80
C LEU A 3 17.92 1.87 -15.78
N ASN A 4 18.80 2.16 -14.84
CA ASN A 4 20.10 1.53 -14.75
C ASN A 4 20.02 0.17 -14.02
N GLU A 5 20.03 -0.94 -14.77
CA GLU A 5 19.97 -2.29 -14.20
C GLU A 5 21.17 -2.66 -13.29
N LYS A 6 22.29 -1.91 -13.37
CA LYS A 6 23.47 -2.18 -12.52
C LYS A 6 23.22 -1.88 -11.03
N VAL A 7 22.12 -1.15 -10.72
CA VAL A 7 21.74 -0.86 -9.32
C VAL A 7 20.99 -2.01 -8.65
N ILE A 8 20.64 -3.08 -9.36
CA ILE A 8 20.02 -4.27 -8.76
C ILE A 8 20.96 -4.83 -7.69
N GLY A 9 20.41 -5.06 -6.49
CA GLY A 9 21.16 -5.47 -5.31
C GLY A 9 21.68 -4.30 -4.45
N LYS A 10 21.54 -3.05 -4.90
CA LYS A 10 21.90 -1.86 -4.09
C LYS A 10 20.98 -1.77 -2.87
N GLN A 11 21.57 -1.44 -1.73
CA GLN A 11 20.89 -1.41 -0.44
C GLN A 11 20.82 0.01 0.12
N TYR A 12 19.73 0.26 0.87
CA TYR A 12 19.46 1.51 1.58
C TYR A 12 18.96 1.16 2.98
N LYS A 13 19.18 2.05 3.94
CA LYS A 13 18.77 1.82 5.32
C LYS A 13 18.18 3.09 5.92
N SER A 14 17.07 2.96 6.64
CA SER A 14 16.49 4.07 7.39
C SER A 14 17.24 4.30 8.71
N ASP A 15 17.13 5.52 9.24
CA ASP A 15 17.37 5.75 10.66
C ASP A 15 16.30 5.00 11.48
N PRO A 16 16.58 4.69 12.76
CA PRO A 16 15.59 4.15 13.68
C PRO A 16 14.41 5.12 13.86
N ILE A 17 13.19 4.57 13.88
CA ILE A 17 11.95 5.33 14.09
C ILE A 17 11.25 4.77 15.31
N THR A 18 10.97 5.62 16.32
CA THR A 18 10.12 5.27 17.44
C THR A 18 8.65 5.42 17.04
N ILE A 19 7.86 4.37 17.19
CA ILE A 19 6.44 4.36 16.86
C ILE A 19 5.66 5.21 17.87
N SER A 20 5.18 6.35 17.41
CA SER A 20 4.36 7.25 18.21
C SER A 20 2.93 6.73 18.34
N GLN A 21 2.38 6.69 19.56
CA GLN A 21 0.97 6.35 19.78
C GLN A 21 0.05 7.34 19.07
N HIS A 22 0.34 8.62 19.17
CA HIS A 22 -0.46 9.69 18.61
C HIS A 22 -0.52 9.61 17.08
N GLU A 23 0.63 9.43 16.42
CA GLU A 23 0.71 9.35 14.97
C GLU A 23 0.06 8.06 14.43
N SER A 24 0.24 6.92 15.13
CA SER A 24 -0.40 5.67 14.74
C SER A 24 -1.92 5.73 14.85
N ILE A 25 -2.46 6.41 15.87
CA ILE A 25 -3.90 6.69 15.99
C ILE A 25 -4.37 7.61 14.86
N TYR A 26 -3.64 8.69 14.56
CA TYR A 26 -3.99 9.57 13.44
C TYR A 26 -3.96 8.85 12.10
N TYR A 27 -3.00 7.94 11.92
CA TYR A 27 -2.97 7.12 10.72
C TYR A 27 -4.24 6.25 10.61
N ALA A 28 -4.66 5.60 11.69
CA ALA A 28 -5.91 4.82 11.71
C ALA A 28 -7.12 5.68 11.31
N LEU A 29 -7.27 6.85 11.93
CA LEU A 29 -8.35 7.79 11.61
C LEU A 29 -8.29 8.29 10.17
N ALA A 30 -7.08 8.37 9.58
CA ALA A 30 -6.87 8.87 8.23
C ALA A 30 -7.37 7.93 7.12
N TYR A 31 -7.60 6.66 7.40
CA TYR A 31 -8.26 5.74 6.47
C TYR A 31 -9.60 5.20 6.99
N ASN A 32 -10.32 6.03 7.77
CA ASN A 32 -11.68 5.77 8.25
C ASN A 32 -11.79 4.55 9.19
N GLU A 33 -10.73 4.25 9.93
CA GLU A 33 -10.70 3.12 10.85
C GLU A 33 -11.48 3.41 12.14
N ASP A 34 -12.10 2.37 12.68
CA ASP A 34 -12.88 2.41 13.92
C ASP A 34 -12.62 1.19 14.84
N ASN A 35 -11.58 0.41 14.54
CA ASN A 35 -11.27 -0.81 15.28
C ASN A 35 -10.62 -0.49 16.64
N ASP A 36 -11.20 -1.02 17.72
CA ASP A 36 -10.73 -0.83 19.10
C ASP A 36 -9.27 -1.28 19.31
N ALA A 37 -8.73 -2.15 18.44
CA ALA A 37 -7.33 -2.54 18.47
C ALA A 37 -6.36 -1.34 18.40
N TYR A 38 -6.79 -0.24 17.81
CA TYR A 38 -5.99 0.97 17.60
C TYR A 38 -6.30 2.11 18.57
N PHE A 39 -7.44 2.03 19.30
CA PHE A 39 -7.96 3.15 20.08
C PHE A 39 -8.18 2.85 21.55
N ASP A 40 -8.47 1.59 21.95
CA ASP A 40 -8.79 1.26 23.34
C ASP A 40 -7.58 0.74 24.12
N ASN A 41 -6.96 1.62 24.90
CA ASN A 41 -5.84 1.29 25.78
C ASN A 41 -6.20 0.32 26.93
N ARG A 42 -7.50 0.06 27.20
CA ARG A 42 -7.96 -0.86 28.25
C ARG A 42 -7.92 -2.32 27.81
N ARG A 43 -7.70 -2.57 26.50
CA ARG A 43 -7.55 -3.93 25.97
C ARG A 43 -6.34 -4.63 26.59
N GLN A 44 -6.46 -5.93 26.78
CA GLN A 44 -5.32 -6.75 27.20
C GLN A 44 -4.17 -6.63 26.19
N GLY A 45 -3.02 -6.16 26.66
CA GLY A 45 -1.86 -5.90 25.82
C GLY A 45 -1.79 -4.49 25.22
N GLY A 46 -2.78 -3.61 25.51
CA GLY A 46 -2.88 -2.23 25.01
C GLY A 46 -3.24 -2.15 23.53
N ILE A 47 -3.08 -0.97 22.96
CA ILE A 47 -3.27 -0.76 21.53
C ILE A 47 -2.07 -1.23 20.71
N ILE A 48 -2.30 -1.52 19.43
CA ILE A 48 -1.27 -1.77 18.43
C ILE A 48 -1.25 -0.65 17.41
N ALA A 49 -0.13 -0.44 16.74
CA ALA A 49 -0.10 0.38 15.55
C ALA A 49 -0.88 -0.36 14.43
N PRO A 50 -1.70 0.32 13.62
CA PRO A 50 -2.38 -0.32 12.50
C PRO A 50 -1.37 -1.04 11.59
N PRO A 51 -1.63 -2.28 11.14
CA PRO A 51 -0.72 -2.97 10.23
C PRO A 51 -0.35 -2.13 9.01
N MET A 52 -1.31 -1.39 8.46
CA MET A 52 -1.09 -0.49 7.33
C MET A 52 -0.21 0.73 7.65
N TYR A 53 0.07 1.04 8.93
CA TYR A 53 1.04 2.09 9.29
C TYR A 53 2.47 1.73 8.85
N ALA A 54 2.70 0.47 8.43
CA ALA A 54 3.92 0.03 7.76
C ALA A 54 4.26 0.89 6.51
N VAL A 55 3.28 1.51 5.88
CA VAL A 55 3.52 2.45 4.76
C VAL A 55 4.42 3.62 5.15
N PHE A 56 4.41 4.02 6.42
CA PHE A 56 5.26 5.08 6.96
C PHE A 56 6.65 4.54 7.33
N TYR A 57 6.72 3.61 8.27
CA TYR A 57 8.02 3.20 8.83
C TYR A 57 8.81 2.24 7.92
N ALA A 58 8.16 1.42 7.10
CA ALA A 58 8.84 0.55 6.14
C ALA A 58 9.29 1.29 4.86
N ALA A 59 8.76 2.50 4.60
CA ALA A 59 9.15 3.31 3.45
C ALA A 59 10.45 4.12 3.68
N GLY A 60 11.04 4.09 4.86
CA GLY A 60 12.23 4.89 5.17
C GLY A 60 13.35 4.82 4.12
N PRO A 61 13.74 3.62 3.61
CA PRO A 61 14.72 3.50 2.53
C PRO A 61 14.24 4.04 1.18
N THR A 62 12.93 4.13 0.96
CA THR A 62 12.34 4.51 -0.34
C THR A 62 12.71 5.94 -0.74
N ALA A 63 12.74 6.87 0.21
CA ALA A 63 13.13 8.25 -0.10
C ALA A 63 14.58 8.33 -0.61
N GLN A 64 15.51 7.61 0.03
CA GLN A 64 16.90 7.55 -0.42
C GLN A 64 17.01 6.94 -1.82
N LEU A 65 16.29 5.84 -2.07
CA LEU A 65 16.23 5.18 -3.37
C LEU A 65 15.69 6.10 -4.46
N MET A 66 14.57 6.77 -4.20
CA MET A 66 13.89 7.61 -5.20
C MET A 66 14.71 8.85 -5.63
N PHE A 67 15.60 9.34 -4.76
CA PHE A 67 16.50 10.46 -5.06
C PHE A 67 17.91 10.02 -5.49
N ASP A 68 18.15 8.71 -5.64
CA ASP A 68 19.44 8.21 -6.09
C ASP A 68 19.58 8.39 -7.62
N ALA A 69 20.45 9.32 -8.02
CA ALA A 69 20.68 9.64 -9.43
C ALA A 69 21.21 8.47 -10.27
N GLU A 70 21.85 7.45 -9.62
CA GLU A 70 22.35 6.27 -10.33
C GLU A 70 21.26 5.39 -10.91
N ILE A 71 20.04 5.45 -10.36
CA ILE A 71 18.87 4.68 -10.82
C ILE A 71 18.37 5.24 -12.16
N GLY A 72 18.38 6.56 -12.30
CA GLY A 72 17.87 7.24 -13.48
C GLY A 72 16.35 7.37 -13.55
N ILE A 73 15.64 7.24 -12.40
CA ILE A 73 14.19 7.37 -12.33
C ILE A 73 13.76 8.83 -12.58
N ASN A 74 12.66 9.01 -13.31
CA ASN A 74 12.10 10.34 -13.56
C ASN A 74 10.88 10.58 -12.66
N MET A 75 11.07 11.30 -11.56
CA MET A 75 10.06 11.58 -10.55
C MET A 75 8.78 12.22 -11.08
N MET A 76 8.82 12.94 -12.21
CA MET A 76 7.64 13.54 -12.83
C MET A 76 6.72 12.51 -13.51
N PHE A 77 7.25 11.34 -13.87
CA PHE A 77 6.53 10.31 -14.62
C PHE A 77 6.33 9.02 -13.84
N VAL A 78 6.74 9.01 -12.58
CA VAL A 78 6.63 7.85 -11.70
C VAL A 78 5.23 7.78 -11.06
N VAL A 79 4.69 6.57 -11.06
CA VAL A 79 3.47 6.23 -10.30
C VAL A 79 3.71 4.96 -9.50
N HIS A 80 3.07 4.85 -8.34
CA HIS A 80 3.06 3.62 -7.56
C HIS A 80 2.30 2.55 -8.35
N TYR A 81 2.94 1.43 -8.66
CA TYR A 81 2.38 0.38 -9.51
C TYR A 81 1.73 -0.72 -8.70
N SER A 82 2.46 -1.31 -7.77
CA SER A 82 1.95 -2.33 -6.86
C SER A 82 2.61 -2.26 -5.48
N GLN A 83 1.94 -2.85 -4.50
CA GLN A 83 2.40 -2.94 -3.12
C GLN A 83 2.03 -4.30 -2.54
N TYR A 84 2.99 -4.90 -1.83
CA TYR A 84 2.79 -6.09 -1.00
C TYR A 84 3.29 -5.81 0.41
N PHE A 85 2.56 -6.32 1.40
CA PHE A 85 2.97 -6.39 2.80
C PHE A 85 2.77 -7.80 3.33
N GLU A 86 3.74 -8.25 4.15
CA GLU A 86 3.64 -9.40 5.03
C GLU A 86 3.88 -8.94 6.47
N TRP A 87 2.87 -9.07 7.33
CA TRP A 87 2.94 -8.70 8.74
C TRP A 87 3.26 -9.93 9.59
N ILE A 88 4.46 -9.94 10.16
CA ILE A 88 5.02 -11.08 10.91
C ILE A 88 4.76 -10.92 12.40
N LYS A 89 4.99 -9.72 12.93
CA LYS A 89 4.74 -9.36 14.34
C LYS A 89 4.00 -8.04 14.43
N ALA A 90 3.13 -7.92 15.44
CA ALA A 90 2.49 -6.65 15.77
C ALA A 90 3.54 -5.63 16.20
N VAL A 91 3.39 -4.42 15.69
CA VAL A 91 4.15 -3.24 16.13
C VAL A 91 3.29 -2.43 17.10
N LYS A 92 3.87 -1.95 18.18
CA LYS A 92 3.17 -1.21 19.22
C LYS A 92 3.75 0.20 19.39
N PRO A 93 2.97 1.15 19.89
CA PRO A 93 3.52 2.41 20.35
C PRO A 93 4.66 2.19 21.35
N GLY A 94 5.76 2.92 21.13
CA GLY A 94 7.01 2.79 21.89
C GLY A 94 8.03 1.81 21.30
N ASP A 95 7.67 0.96 20.35
CA ASP A 95 8.64 0.16 19.61
C ASP A 95 9.55 1.09 18.79
N GLU A 96 10.82 0.72 18.70
CA GLU A 96 11.78 1.31 17.77
C GLU A 96 11.98 0.36 16.59
N VAL A 97 11.81 0.85 15.38
CA VAL A 97 11.92 0.06 14.15
C VAL A 97 12.94 0.64 13.19
N THR A 98 13.63 -0.22 12.46
CA THR A 98 14.57 0.13 11.40
C THR A 98 14.29 -0.69 10.16
N SER A 99 14.33 -0.06 9.00
CA SER A 99 14.05 -0.71 7.72
C SER A 99 15.27 -0.73 6.82
N GLU A 100 15.53 -1.88 6.20
CA GLU A 100 16.55 -2.05 5.16
C GLU A 100 15.85 -2.37 3.85
N GLY A 101 16.23 -1.65 2.78
CA GLY A 101 15.66 -1.81 1.44
C GLY A 101 16.70 -2.31 0.46
N THR A 102 16.31 -3.20 -0.48
CA THR A 102 17.18 -3.72 -1.54
C THR A 102 16.46 -3.64 -2.88
N ILE A 103 17.08 -3.06 -3.90
CA ILE A 103 16.55 -3.09 -5.28
C ILE A 103 16.58 -4.54 -5.78
N THR A 104 15.42 -5.09 -6.14
CA THR A 104 15.28 -6.50 -6.53
C THR A 104 15.25 -6.69 -8.03
N HIS A 105 14.59 -5.79 -8.76
CA HIS A 105 14.47 -5.92 -10.21
C HIS A 105 14.14 -4.61 -10.91
N ILE A 106 14.44 -4.58 -12.20
CA ILE A 106 13.96 -3.60 -13.16
C ILE A 106 13.33 -4.37 -14.32
N THR A 107 12.07 -4.09 -14.63
CA THR A 107 11.34 -4.75 -15.72
C THR A 107 10.92 -3.71 -16.76
N VAL A 108 11.51 -3.82 -17.95
CA VAL A 108 11.18 -2.91 -19.06
C VAL A 108 9.91 -3.37 -19.73
N LYS A 109 8.94 -2.46 -19.85
CA LYS A 109 7.64 -2.64 -20.52
C LYS A 109 7.54 -1.79 -21.78
N GLU A 110 6.46 -1.96 -22.54
CA GLU A 110 6.21 -1.14 -23.74
C GLU A 110 6.22 0.35 -23.42
N LYS A 111 5.48 0.76 -22.39
CA LYS A 111 5.17 2.17 -22.07
C LYS A 111 5.91 2.73 -20.86
N GLY A 112 6.88 2.00 -20.34
CA GLY A 112 7.61 2.41 -19.15
C GLY A 112 8.48 1.30 -18.61
N SER A 113 9.05 1.51 -17.43
CA SER A 113 9.79 0.47 -16.71
C SER A 113 9.31 0.37 -15.27
N ILE A 114 9.23 -0.85 -14.76
CA ILE A 114 8.96 -1.12 -13.35
C ILE A 114 10.31 -1.19 -12.62
N LEU A 115 10.44 -0.41 -11.56
CA LEU A 115 11.48 -0.51 -10.56
C LEU A 115 10.88 -1.19 -9.33
N GLY A 116 11.43 -2.34 -8.94
CA GLY A 116 11.01 -3.09 -7.77
C GLY A 116 12.09 -3.14 -6.70
N TRP A 117 11.68 -3.02 -5.43
CA TRP A 117 12.54 -3.24 -4.27
C TRP A 117 11.77 -3.88 -3.12
N GLU A 118 12.51 -4.49 -2.22
CA GLU A 118 11.98 -5.07 -0.99
C GLU A 118 12.47 -4.28 0.21
N THR A 119 11.65 -4.16 1.23
CA THR A 119 12.07 -3.68 2.55
C THR A 119 11.81 -4.74 3.60
N VAL A 120 12.76 -4.87 4.54
CA VAL A 120 12.66 -5.69 5.73
C VAL A 120 12.76 -4.76 6.93
N THR A 121 11.72 -4.73 7.75
CA THR A 121 11.66 -3.91 8.97
C THR A 121 11.84 -4.79 10.18
N LYS A 122 12.73 -4.37 11.07
CA LYS A 122 13.02 -5.04 12.35
C LYS A 122 12.70 -4.10 13.51
N ASN A 123 12.31 -4.68 14.65
CA ASN A 123 12.15 -3.94 15.90
C ASN A 123 13.45 -3.86 16.69
N GLN A 124 13.42 -3.23 17.86
CA GLN A 124 14.56 -3.05 18.78
C GLN A 124 15.16 -4.38 19.32
N HIS A 125 14.50 -5.50 19.11
CA HIS A 125 14.96 -6.85 19.48
C HIS A 125 15.51 -7.65 18.28
N ASP A 126 15.73 -6.99 17.14
CA ASP A 126 16.13 -7.61 15.86
C ASP A 126 15.09 -8.60 15.28
N ASP A 127 13.88 -8.58 15.79
CA ASP A 127 12.77 -9.36 15.23
C ASP A 127 12.25 -8.71 13.96
N ILE A 128 12.07 -9.51 12.90
CA ILE A 128 11.38 -9.03 11.70
C ILE A 128 9.91 -8.82 12.04
N VAL A 129 9.42 -7.60 11.80
CA VAL A 129 8.02 -7.22 12.03
C VAL A 129 7.21 -7.15 10.73
N VAL A 130 7.83 -6.64 9.65
CA VAL A 130 7.20 -6.48 8.34
C VAL A 130 8.20 -6.77 7.23
N ARG A 131 7.72 -7.42 6.17
CA ARG A 131 8.37 -7.44 4.84
C ARG A 131 7.45 -6.72 3.87
N ALA A 132 8.01 -5.93 2.98
CA ALA A 132 7.23 -5.26 1.94
C ALA A 132 7.93 -5.32 0.59
N GLN A 133 7.13 -5.40 -0.47
CA GLN A 133 7.59 -5.26 -1.85
C GLN A 133 6.91 -4.06 -2.47
N TRP A 134 7.69 -3.21 -3.09
CA TRP A 134 7.30 -1.95 -3.67
C TRP A 134 7.63 -1.96 -5.15
N GLU A 135 6.68 -1.61 -5.98
CA GLU A 135 6.92 -1.43 -7.41
C GLU A 135 6.45 -0.05 -7.86
N PHE A 136 7.34 0.66 -8.54
CA PHE A 136 7.03 1.95 -9.17
C PHE A 136 7.19 1.85 -10.67
N PHE A 137 6.28 2.48 -11.40
CA PHE A 137 6.29 2.50 -12.85
C PHE A 137 6.71 3.88 -13.36
N ASP A 138 7.89 3.95 -13.98
CA ASP A 138 8.37 5.13 -14.68
C ASP A 138 7.90 5.10 -16.14
N ARG A 139 6.95 5.98 -16.46
CA ARG A 139 6.35 6.09 -17.80
C ARG A 139 7.29 6.70 -18.85
N SER A 140 8.44 7.24 -18.44
CA SER A 140 9.43 7.83 -19.35
C SER A 140 10.44 6.83 -19.91
N ALA A 141 10.48 5.60 -19.38
CA ALA A 141 11.53 4.59 -19.62
C ALA A 141 11.02 3.33 -20.32
N GLY A 142 10.15 3.46 -21.32
CA GLY A 142 9.58 2.33 -22.08
C GLY A 142 10.43 1.82 -23.22
N SER A 143 10.23 0.54 -23.61
CA SER A 143 10.90 -0.09 -24.75
C SER A 143 10.27 0.21 -26.11
N GLY A 144 8.99 0.64 -26.14
CA GLY A 144 8.15 0.75 -27.32
C GLY A 144 7.75 -0.60 -27.94
N LYS A 145 8.14 -1.72 -27.34
CA LYS A 145 7.78 -3.09 -27.82
C LYS A 145 6.56 -3.58 -27.07
N PRO A 146 5.56 -4.15 -27.77
CA PRO A 146 4.33 -4.65 -27.13
C PRO A 146 4.62 -5.62 -25.99
N ASP A 147 3.92 -5.40 -24.87
CA ASP A 147 3.93 -6.37 -23.77
C ASP A 147 3.12 -7.62 -24.15
N GLY A 148 3.47 -8.76 -23.57
CA GLY A 148 2.65 -9.96 -23.65
C GLY A 148 1.24 -9.72 -23.07
N LYS A 149 0.24 -10.51 -23.56
CA LYS A 149 -1.10 -10.45 -22.99
C LYS A 149 -1.07 -10.84 -21.52
N THR A 150 -1.62 -10.00 -20.65
CA THR A 150 -1.93 -10.34 -19.27
C THR A 150 -3.26 -11.11 -19.27
N GLU A 151 -3.29 -12.30 -18.70
CA GLU A 151 -4.55 -13.02 -18.47
C GLU A 151 -5.36 -12.23 -17.43
N GLU A 152 -6.63 -11.95 -17.76
CA GLU A 152 -7.58 -11.41 -16.80
C GLU A 152 -8.09 -12.55 -15.93
N GLU A 153 -7.93 -12.45 -14.63
CA GLU A 153 -8.53 -13.42 -13.69
C GLU A 153 -10.05 -13.37 -13.81
N ALA A 154 -10.68 -14.54 -13.92
CA ALA A 154 -12.12 -14.64 -13.96
C ALA A 154 -12.71 -14.20 -12.61
N ILE A 155 -13.59 -13.20 -12.64
CA ILE A 155 -14.32 -12.74 -11.45
C ILE A 155 -15.33 -13.81 -11.03
N PRO A 156 -15.32 -14.30 -9.79
CA PRO A 156 -16.25 -15.30 -9.33
C PRO A 156 -17.69 -14.74 -9.26
N SER A 157 -18.68 -15.62 -9.34
CA SER A 157 -20.09 -15.25 -9.23
C SER A 157 -20.58 -15.09 -7.79
N GLN A 158 -19.81 -15.54 -6.79
CA GLN A 158 -20.17 -15.50 -5.37
C GLN A 158 -19.13 -14.72 -4.58
N PHE A 159 -19.62 -13.81 -3.75
CA PHE A 159 -18.80 -12.99 -2.85
C PHE A 159 -19.14 -13.35 -1.40
N ILE A 160 -18.12 -13.29 -0.54
CA ILE A 160 -18.25 -13.44 0.92
C ILE A 160 -18.77 -12.13 1.51
N PHE A 161 -18.33 -11.01 0.94
CA PHE A 161 -18.85 -9.68 1.27
C PHE A 161 -18.93 -8.80 0.02
N ASP A 162 -19.84 -7.84 0.07
CA ASP A 162 -20.00 -6.74 -0.87
C ASP A 162 -20.37 -5.51 -0.05
N ASP A 163 -19.42 -4.61 0.16
CA ASP A 163 -19.55 -3.44 1.03
C ASP A 163 -18.98 -2.19 0.37
N ALA A 164 -19.36 -1.03 0.87
CA ALA A 164 -19.00 0.25 0.28
C ALA A 164 -18.38 1.20 1.30
N MET A 165 -17.38 1.95 0.84
CA MET A 165 -16.74 2.99 1.65
C MET A 165 -16.77 4.33 0.95
N LYS A 166 -17.24 5.35 1.68
CA LYS A 166 -17.19 6.73 1.22
C LYS A 166 -15.79 7.31 1.42
N VAL A 167 -15.17 7.73 0.33
CA VAL A 167 -13.96 8.57 0.38
C VAL A 167 -14.38 9.97 0.82
N ARG A 168 -13.80 10.48 1.92
CA ARG A 168 -14.10 11.84 2.39
C ARG A 168 -13.59 12.88 1.40
N ASN A 169 -14.23 14.04 1.31
CA ASN A 169 -13.75 15.14 0.46
C ASN A 169 -12.33 15.61 0.84
N GLY A 170 -11.99 15.59 2.13
CA GLY A 170 -10.66 15.92 2.64
C GLY A 170 -9.72 14.73 2.83
N GLN A 171 -10.04 13.57 2.26
CA GLN A 171 -9.31 12.32 2.52
C GLN A 171 -7.81 12.42 2.24
N THR A 172 -7.45 13.08 1.16
CA THR A 172 -6.06 13.23 0.73
C THR A 172 -5.22 14.01 1.74
N TYR A 173 -5.77 15.10 2.25
CA TYR A 173 -5.10 15.95 3.25
C TYR A 173 -4.98 15.25 4.60
N ILE A 174 -6.06 14.57 5.04
CA ILE A 174 -6.06 13.84 6.31
C ILE A 174 -5.05 12.69 6.27
N TYR A 175 -4.91 12.01 5.12
CA TYR A 175 -3.98 10.88 4.97
C TYR A 175 -2.53 11.32 4.77
N ALA A 176 -2.28 12.46 4.12
CA ALA A 176 -0.94 12.95 3.83
C ALA A 176 -0.07 13.10 5.09
N GLU A 177 -0.63 13.68 6.17
CA GLU A 177 0.13 13.96 7.40
C GLU A 177 0.68 12.67 8.06
N PRO A 178 -0.15 11.70 8.48
CA PRO A 178 0.36 10.54 9.19
C PRO A 178 1.04 9.50 8.28
N SER A 179 0.83 9.55 6.97
CA SER A 179 1.51 8.66 6.01
C SER A 179 2.83 9.23 5.51
N GLY A 180 3.05 10.54 5.64
CA GLY A 180 4.20 11.24 5.06
C GLY A 180 4.13 11.42 3.54
N ASP A 181 3.01 11.06 2.90
CA ASP A 181 2.85 11.18 1.44
C ASP A 181 2.24 12.53 1.06
N HIS A 182 3.10 13.52 0.95
CA HIS A 182 2.79 14.90 0.53
C HIS A 182 3.04 15.14 -0.96
N ASN A 183 3.02 14.10 -1.80
CA ASN A 183 3.18 14.30 -3.24
C ASN A 183 2.14 15.31 -3.75
N PRO A 184 2.53 16.36 -4.47
CA PRO A 184 1.63 17.43 -4.92
C PRO A 184 0.36 16.95 -5.65
N ILE A 185 0.39 15.79 -6.31
CA ILE A 185 -0.80 15.23 -6.97
C ILE A 185 -1.94 14.91 -5.97
N HIS A 186 -1.64 14.85 -4.68
CA HIS A 186 -2.60 14.53 -3.61
C HIS A 186 -3.08 15.76 -2.85
N VAL A 187 -2.35 16.89 -2.91
CA VAL A 187 -2.59 18.05 -2.04
C VAL A 187 -2.66 19.39 -2.79
N ASP A 188 -2.30 19.41 -4.07
CA ASP A 188 -2.33 20.61 -4.92
C ASP A 188 -3.13 20.32 -6.20
N ASP A 189 -4.35 20.89 -6.28
CA ASP A 189 -5.28 20.64 -7.38
C ASP A 189 -4.77 21.21 -8.72
N ASP A 190 -4.09 22.35 -8.69
CA ASP A 190 -3.52 22.96 -9.89
C ASP A 190 -2.35 22.13 -10.43
N PHE A 191 -1.50 21.64 -9.54
CA PHE A 191 -0.42 20.72 -9.92
C PHE A 191 -0.98 19.43 -10.51
N ALA A 192 -1.96 18.80 -9.84
CA ALA A 192 -2.58 17.57 -10.32
C ALA A 192 -3.16 17.71 -11.73
N LYS A 193 -3.87 18.81 -12.01
CA LYS A 193 -4.41 19.13 -13.34
C LYS A 193 -3.29 19.37 -14.36
N LYS A 194 -2.23 20.06 -13.99
CA LYS A 194 -1.07 20.32 -14.85
C LYS A 194 -0.37 19.05 -15.33
N VAL A 195 -0.36 18.00 -14.50
CA VAL A 195 0.22 16.69 -14.88
C VAL A 195 -0.80 15.74 -15.53
N GLY A 196 -2.00 16.24 -15.89
CA GLY A 196 -3.01 15.49 -16.65
C GLY A 196 -3.99 14.67 -15.80
N LEU A 197 -4.08 14.92 -14.49
CA LEU A 197 -5.09 14.34 -13.62
C LEU A 197 -6.36 15.22 -13.61
N PRO A 198 -7.54 14.66 -13.25
CA PRO A 198 -8.79 15.43 -13.19
C PRO A 198 -8.83 16.43 -12.01
N GLY A 199 -7.92 16.35 -11.08
CA GLY A 199 -7.78 17.09 -9.85
C GLY A 199 -6.92 16.28 -8.88
N ILE A 200 -6.88 16.67 -7.60
CA ILE A 200 -6.19 15.86 -6.58
C ILE A 200 -6.79 14.45 -6.53
N ILE A 201 -5.92 13.47 -6.36
CA ILE A 201 -6.29 12.06 -6.26
C ILE A 201 -5.92 11.50 -4.89
N VAL A 202 -6.65 10.51 -4.42
CA VAL A 202 -6.35 9.80 -3.17
C VAL A 202 -5.05 9.01 -3.32
N GLN A 203 -4.22 9.01 -2.29
CA GLN A 203 -3.01 8.21 -2.22
C GLN A 203 -3.34 6.72 -2.47
N GLY A 204 -2.55 6.07 -3.30
CA GLY A 204 -2.75 4.64 -3.60
C GLY A 204 -2.76 3.79 -2.34
N LEU A 205 -1.83 4.06 -1.41
CA LEU A 205 -1.71 3.36 -0.14
C LEU A 205 -2.89 3.63 0.82
N CYS A 206 -3.60 4.76 0.70
CA CYS A 206 -4.87 4.98 1.39
C CYS A 206 -5.96 4.04 0.84
N THR A 207 -6.02 3.86 -0.47
CA THR A 207 -6.97 2.90 -1.11
C THR A 207 -6.64 1.45 -0.70
N MET A 208 -5.36 1.11 -0.57
CA MET A 208 -4.92 -0.18 -0.03
C MET A 208 -5.32 -0.34 1.45
N ALA A 209 -5.23 0.72 2.25
CA ALA A 209 -5.65 0.70 3.65
C ALA A 209 -7.17 0.49 3.79
N PHE A 210 -7.98 1.03 2.89
CA PHE A 210 -9.41 0.71 2.81
C PHE A 210 -9.63 -0.78 2.49
N ALA A 211 -8.88 -1.36 1.56
CA ALA A 211 -8.97 -2.79 1.24
C ALA A 211 -8.56 -3.67 2.45
N HIS A 212 -7.53 -3.26 3.20
CA HIS A 212 -7.14 -3.92 4.44
C HIS A 212 -8.25 -3.87 5.48
N LYS A 213 -8.86 -2.68 5.71
CA LYS A 213 -9.99 -2.53 6.63
C LYS A 213 -11.15 -3.46 6.24
N MET A 214 -11.52 -3.53 4.96
CA MET A 214 -12.58 -4.43 4.50
C MET A 214 -12.22 -5.90 4.74
N ALA A 215 -10.96 -6.29 4.56
CA ALA A 215 -10.50 -7.64 4.87
C ALA A 215 -10.60 -7.94 6.38
N VAL A 216 -10.22 -7.01 7.24
CA VAL A 216 -10.34 -7.13 8.70
C VAL A 216 -11.82 -7.24 9.10
N ASP A 217 -12.66 -6.34 8.62
CA ASP A 217 -14.06 -6.25 9.03
C ASP A 217 -14.89 -7.49 8.63
N HIS A 218 -14.59 -8.10 7.48
CA HIS A 218 -15.43 -9.15 6.88
C HIS A 218 -14.81 -10.54 6.85
N LEU A 219 -13.47 -10.66 6.95
CA LEU A 219 -12.78 -11.94 6.76
C LEU A 219 -12.08 -12.44 8.03
N THR A 220 -11.98 -11.61 9.09
CA THR A 220 -11.33 -12.02 10.33
C THR A 220 -12.32 -12.20 11.47
N PRO A 221 -12.11 -13.19 12.38
CA PRO A 221 -12.90 -13.28 13.60
C PRO A 221 -12.72 -12.03 14.46
N ASP A 222 -13.81 -11.54 15.03
CA ASP A 222 -13.83 -10.41 15.98
C ASP A 222 -13.12 -9.15 15.47
N ARG A 223 -13.03 -8.98 14.15
CA ARG A 223 -12.31 -7.88 13.50
C ARG A 223 -10.85 -7.79 13.98
N ASP A 224 -10.18 -8.94 14.16
CA ASP A 224 -8.79 -8.98 14.61
C ASP A 224 -7.82 -8.64 13.46
N PRO A 225 -7.19 -7.46 13.45
CA PRO A 225 -6.32 -7.05 12.36
C PRO A 225 -5.04 -7.88 12.26
N LEU A 226 -4.65 -8.57 13.33
CA LEU A 226 -3.46 -9.43 13.34
C LEU A 226 -3.69 -10.76 12.61
N LYS A 227 -4.93 -11.06 12.22
CA LYS A 227 -5.27 -12.22 11.41
C LYS A 227 -5.02 -12.01 9.92
N VAL A 228 -5.04 -10.78 9.43
CA VAL A 228 -4.56 -10.48 8.07
C VAL A 228 -3.03 -10.56 8.09
N LYS A 229 -2.47 -11.53 7.36
CA LYS A 229 -1.02 -11.78 7.33
C LYS A 229 -0.32 -11.16 6.14
N GLU A 230 -1.01 -11.13 5.01
CA GLU A 230 -0.47 -10.61 3.77
C GLU A 230 -1.55 -9.81 3.04
N LEU A 231 -1.13 -8.79 2.33
CA LEU A 231 -1.98 -8.04 1.40
C LEU A 231 -1.15 -7.59 0.20
N TYR A 232 -1.64 -7.89 -0.99
CA TYR A 232 -1.10 -7.41 -2.25
C TYR A 232 -2.14 -6.62 -3.01
N VAL A 233 -1.74 -5.53 -3.63
CA VAL A 233 -2.57 -4.77 -4.55
C VAL A 233 -1.76 -4.26 -5.73
N ARG A 234 -2.40 -4.19 -6.91
CA ARG A 234 -1.93 -3.42 -8.06
C ARG A 234 -2.84 -2.22 -8.27
N PHE A 235 -2.29 -1.03 -8.26
CA PHE A 235 -3.04 0.21 -8.50
C PHE A 235 -3.43 0.33 -9.97
N ALA A 236 -4.71 0.58 -10.24
CA ALA A 236 -5.25 0.54 -11.60
C ALA A 236 -5.76 1.90 -12.09
N ARG A 237 -6.51 2.61 -11.27
CA ARG A 237 -7.08 3.92 -11.60
C ARG A 237 -7.04 4.86 -10.41
N PRO A 238 -6.92 6.18 -10.67
CA PRO A 238 -7.05 7.18 -9.63
C PRO A 238 -8.41 7.09 -8.92
N VAL A 239 -8.38 7.29 -7.61
CA VAL A 239 -9.56 7.50 -6.77
C VAL A 239 -9.67 8.98 -6.46
N LEU A 240 -10.87 9.55 -6.58
CA LEU A 240 -11.11 10.97 -6.33
C LEU A 240 -11.75 11.17 -4.94
N PRO A 241 -11.44 12.28 -4.25
CA PRO A 241 -12.19 12.68 -3.08
C PRO A 241 -13.69 12.72 -3.37
N GLY A 242 -14.50 12.26 -2.42
CA GLY A 242 -15.94 12.22 -2.53
C GLY A 242 -16.52 11.01 -3.28
N GLN A 243 -15.73 10.16 -3.90
CA GLN A 243 -16.23 8.93 -4.53
C GLN A 243 -16.72 7.89 -3.51
N MET A 244 -17.62 7.02 -3.95
CA MET A 244 -17.97 5.79 -3.26
C MET A 244 -17.15 4.64 -3.86
N LEU A 245 -16.42 3.91 -3.03
CA LEU A 245 -15.73 2.70 -3.43
C LEU A 245 -16.54 1.48 -2.99
N THR A 246 -16.70 0.51 -3.87
CA THR A 246 -17.29 -0.79 -3.55
C THR A 246 -16.19 -1.83 -3.46
N PHE A 247 -16.16 -2.57 -2.34
CA PHE A 247 -15.24 -3.65 -2.12
C PHE A 247 -15.98 -4.99 -2.07
N LYS A 248 -15.44 -6.01 -2.75
CA LYS A 248 -15.99 -7.36 -2.74
C LYS A 248 -14.88 -8.34 -2.43
N GLY A 249 -15.15 -9.29 -1.55
CA GLY A 249 -14.22 -10.35 -1.18
C GLY A 249 -14.72 -11.73 -1.60
N TYR A 250 -13.81 -12.58 -2.04
CA TYR A 250 -14.10 -13.97 -2.43
C TYR A 250 -12.94 -14.89 -2.05
N ALA A 251 -13.26 -16.18 -1.76
CA ALA A 251 -12.23 -17.16 -1.49
C ALA A 251 -11.49 -17.57 -2.77
N ILE A 252 -10.17 -17.60 -2.71
CA ILE A 252 -9.32 -18.14 -3.80
C ILE A 252 -8.88 -19.57 -3.44
N GLU A 253 -8.23 -19.72 -2.27
CA GLU A 253 -7.60 -20.98 -1.89
C GLU A 253 -7.54 -21.12 -0.37
N LYS A 254 -7.77 -22.34 0.11
CA LYS A 254 -7.55 -22.71 1.52
C LYS A 254 -6.18 -23.38 1.66
N LEU A 255 -5.28 -22.71 2.35
CA LEU A 255 -3.96 -23.21 2.72
C LEU A 255 -4.03 -23.90 4.09
N ALA A 256 -2.93 -24.55 4.52
CA ALA A 256 -2.92 -25.33 5.78
C ALA A 256 -3.33 -24.49 7.00
N GLU A 257 -2.77 -23.30 7.16
CA GLU A 257 -2.97 -22.45 8.36
C GLU A 257 -3.62 -21.10 8.03
N LYS A 258 -3.87 -20.79 6.77
CA LYS A 258 -4.44 -19.53 6.31
C LYS A 258 -5.31 -19.73 5.08
N THR A 259 -6.21 -18.81 4.84
CA THR A 259 -7.02 -18.77 3.61
C THR A 259 -6.62 -17.54 2.79
N LYS A 260 -6.45 -17.73 1.48
CA LYS A 260 -6.23 -16.65 0.52
C LYS A 260 -7.56 -16.18 -0.04
N TYR A 261 -7.78 -14.87 0.02
CA TYR A 261 -8.98 -14.20 -0.49
C TYR A 261 -8.62 -13.18 -1.56
N GLY A 262 -9.41 -13.11 -2.63
CA GLY A 262 -9.36 -12.04 -3.62
C GLY A 262 -10.17 -10.85 -3.16
N ILE A 263 -9.71 -9.66 -3.54
CA ILE A 263 -10.37 -8.39 -3.24
C ILE A 263 -10.57 -7.63 -4.55
N ILE A 264 -11.82 -7.27 -4.84
CA ILE A 264 -12.18 -6.37 -5.93
C ILE A 264 -12.48 -5.01 -5.31
N ALA A 265 -11.94 -3.95 -5.89
CA ALA A 265 -12.22 -2.57 -5.48
C ALA A 265 -12.63 -1.75 -6.70
N LEU A 266 -13.86 -1.25 -6.70
CA LEU A 266 -14.47 -0.51 -7.79
C LEU A 266 -14.79 0.92 -7.37
N ASN A 267 -14.68 1.86 -8.30
CA ASN A 267 -15.22 3.21 -8.11
C ASN A 267 -16.73 3.27 -8.43
N ASP A 268 -17.33 4.44 -8.23
CA ASP A 268 -18.75 4.73 -8.50
C ASP A 268 -19.21 4.51 -9.98
N SER A 269 -18.26 4.39 -10.89
CA SER A 269 -18.53 4.02 -12.31
C SER A 269 -18.35 2.52 -12.58
N GLY A 270 -18.17 1.69 -11.53
CA GLY A 270 -17.97 0.25 -11.66
C GLY A 270 -16.63 -0.15 -12.27
N LYS A 271 -15.61 0.74 -12.25
CA LYS A 271 -14.28 0.46 -12.79
C LYS A 271 -13.30 0.13 -11.68
N ASP A 272 -12.42 -0.86 -11.94
CA ASP A 272 -11.39 -1.27 -10.99
C ASP A 272 -10.49 -0.09 -10.60
N VAL A 273 -10.32 0.13 -9.32
CA VAL A 273 -9.30 1.00 -8.75
C VAL A 273 -8.08 0.21 -8.24
N LEU A 274 -8.32 -1.04 -7.81
CA LEU A 274 -7.29 -2.04 -7.54
C LEU A 274 -7.49 -3.24 -8.47
N ARG A 275 -6.40 -3.91 -8.84
CA ARG A 275 -6.40 -5.16 -9.64
C ARG A 275 -5.51 -6.20 -8.98
N ASN A 276 -5.79 -7.46 -9.25
CA ASN A 276 -5.05 -8.61 -8.74
C ASN A 276 -4.86 -8.52 -7.21
N ALA A 277 -5.79 -7.86 -6.52
CA ALA A 277 -5.68 -7.65 -5.09
C ALA A 277 -6.10 -8.91 -4.33
N TRP A 278 -5.29 -9.29 -3.35
CA TRP A 278 -5.55 -10.44 -2.51
C TRP A 278 -4.96 -10.25 -1.11
N CYS A 279 -5.53 -10.94 -0.14
CA CYS A 279 -4.98 -11.05 1.21
C CYS A 279 -4.96 -12.48 1.69
N THR A 280 -4.18 -12.78 2.73
CA THR A 280 -4.25 -14.04 3.47
C THR A 280 -4.68 -13.78 4.90
N VAL A 281 -5.57 -14.63 5.41
CA VAL A 281 -6.10 -14.58 6.78
C VAL A 281 -5.81 -15.91 7.47
N ALA A 282 -5.23 -15.84 8.71
CA ALA A 282 -4.83 -16.99 9.53
C ALA A 282 -5.76 -17.19 10.74
#